data_a3c14bbc6dde476013259f253fa7733f
#
_entry.id   a3c14bbc6dde476013259f253fa7733f
#
_cell.length_a   1.000
_cell.length_b   1.000
_cell.length_c   1.000
_cell.angle_alpha   90.00
_cell.angle_beta   90.00
_cell.angle_gamma   90.00
#
_symmetry.space_group_name_H-M   'P 1'
#
loop_
_entity.id
_entity.type
_entity.pdbx_description
1 polymer ?
#
loop_
_entity_poly.entity_id
_entity_poly.type
_entity_poly.pdbx_seq_one_letter_code
_entity_poly.pdbx_strand_id
1 'polypeptide(L)'
;MGYRDSWLRHAGAVSYHSEVVLHAFDREFPINPVHLLDIGVGNGGSLEVWQEVLPEGSTVTGIDWNPLCENLGLPVLIGDVTDESWFRDVLRGRWFDLVIDSTHTMTNIPWAFIRPGGRLILEGYDVDLVSGLISDLASDKDSWLPTEEIMRVTVYPKVVVIEKRNPRVIPYVDVMVGNFADVTGEESLINSGVKRVIV
;
A
#
# COMPACT_ATOMS: atom_id res chain seq x y z
N MET A 1 2.24 -9.64 19.19
CA MET A 1 2.49 -10.63 18.11
C MET A 1 2.94 -9.84 16.89
N GLY A 2 4.01 -10.24 16.20
CA GLY A 2 4.53 -9.48 15.06
C GLY A 2 3.72 -9.75 13.80
N TYR A 3 3.73 -8.79 12.86
CA TYR A 3 3.09 -8.92 11.54
C TYR A 3 3.51 -10.20 10.81
N ARG A 4 4.82 -10.48 10.78
CA ARG A 4 5.37 -11.70 10.16
C ARG A 4 4.80 -12.99 10.74
N ASP A 5 4.66 -13.08 12.06
CA ASP A 5 4.16 -14.29 12.72
C ASP A 5 2.68 -14.54 12.39
N SER A 6 1.87 -13.47 12.35
CA SER A 6 0.47 -13.55 11.94
C SER A 6 0.38 -13.97 10.48
N TRP A 7 1.16 -13.32 9.62
CA TRP A 7 1.21 -13.66 8.20
C TRP A 7 1.52 -15.13 7.94
N LEU A 8 2.53 -15.67 8.61
CA LEU A 8 2.91 -17.08 8.44
C LEU A 8 1.81 -18.05 8.87
N ARG A 9 0.97 -17.68 9.85
CA ARG A 9 -0.20 -18.52 10.23
C ARG A 9 -1.28 -18.52 9.17
N HIS A 10 -1.47 -17.41 8.49
CA HIS A 10 -2.46 -17.24 7.41
C HIS A 10 -1.86 -17.49 6.02
N ALA A 11 -0.62 -17.95 5.91
CA ALA A 11 0.11 -18.11 4.65
C ALA A 11 -0.57 -19.04 3.63
N GLY A 12 -1.38 -20.01 4.11
CA GLY A 12 -2.22 -20.83 3.24
C GLY A 12 -3.35 -20.05 2.55
N ALA A 13 -3.70 -18.91 3.09
CA ALA A 13 -4.73 -18.02 2.58
C ALA A 13 -4.16 -16.87 1.73
N VAL A 14 -2.85 -16.61 1.82
CA VAL A 14 -2.20 -15.46 1.18
C VAL A 14 -1.06 -15.95 0.29
N SER A 15 -1.35 -16.25 -0.96
CA SER A 15 -0.47 -16.98 -1.87
C SER A 15 0.66 -16.14 -2.51
N TYR A 16 0.76 -14.83 -2.27
CA TYR A 16 1.61 -13.96 -3.08
C TYR A 16 2.76 -13.25 -2.35
N HIS A 17 2.87 -13.39 -1.02
CA HIS A 17 3.85 -12.63 -0.27
C HIS A 17 5.18 -13.37 -0.12
N SER A 18 6.19 -12.84 -0.80
CA SER A 18 7.59 -13.20 -0.55
C SER A 18 8.07 -12.59 0.78
N GLU A 19 9.15 -13.10 1.34
CA GLU A 19 9.83 -12.52 2.51
C GLU A 19 10.11 -11.02 2.38
N VAL A 20 10.29 -10.55 1.16
CA VAL A 20 10.56 -9.15 0.83
C VAL A 20 9.36 -8.26 1.08
N VAL A 21 8.15 -8.73 0.74
CA VAL A 21 6.91 -8.02 1.01
C VAL A 21 6.69 -7.92 2.52
N LEU A 22 6.90 -9.01 3.25
CA LEU A 22 6.83 -9.02 4.71
C LEU A 22 7.79 -8.01 5.35
N HIS A 23 9.00 -7.89 4.81
CA HIS A 23 9.99 -6.92 5.29
C HIS A 23 9.56 -5.46 5.02
N ALA A 24 8.96 -5.19 3.87
CA ALA A 24 8.41 -3.87 3.57
C ALA A 24 7.30 -3.49 4.58
N PHE A 25 6.38 -4.41 4.83
CA PHE A 25 5.31 -4.19 5.81
C PHE A 25 5.81 -4.01 7.24
N ASP A 26 6.81 -4.78 7.68
CA ASP A 26 7.42 -4.61 9.00
C ASP A 26 7.98 -3.19 9.22
N ARG A 27 8.51 -2.57 8.16
CA ARG A 27 9.04 -1.20 8.20
C ARG A 27 7.98 -0.11 8.13
N GLU A 28 6.94 -0.35 7.34
CA GLU A 28 5.87 0.62 7.10
C GLU A 28 4.68 0.44 8.07
N PHE A 29 4.81 -0.50 9.00
CA PHE A 29 3.73 -0.87 9.92
C PHE A 29 3.34 0.30 10.83
N PRO A 30 2.03 0.61 10.96
CA PRO A 30 1.57 1.68 11.83
C PRO A 30 1.71 1.29 13.31
N ILE A 31 2.22 2.21 14.12
CA ILE A 31 2.32 2.07 15.58
C ILE A 31 1.11 2.65 16.33
N ASN A 32 0.30 3.45 15.63
CA ASN A 32 -0.94 4.04 16.13
C ASN A 32 -2.14 3.41 15.44
N PRO A 33 -3.35 3.47 16.04
CA PRO A 33 -4.58 3.04 15.39
C PRO A 33 -4.78 3.71 14.04
N VAL A 34 -5.18 2.92 13.04
CA VAL A 34 -5.40 3.36 11.66
C VAL A 34 -6.73 2.87 11.11
N HIS A 35 -7.26 3.61 10.14
CA HIS A 35 -8.30 3.14 9.25
C HIS A 35 -7.63 2.59 7.99
N LEU A 36 -7.70 1.28 7.79
CA LEU A 36 -7.09 0.57 6.66
C LEU A 36 -8.14 0.19 5.62
N LEU A 37 -7.83 0.43 4.36
CA LEU A 37 -8.56 -0.08 3.21
C LEU A 37 -7.66 -1.09 2.47
N ASP A 38 -8.15 -2.32 2.30
CA ASP A 38 -7.49 -3.41 1.58
C ASP A 38 -8.24 -3.70 0.28
N ILE A 39 -7.61 -3.46 -0.86
CA ILE A 39 -8.20 -3.60 -2.19
C ILE A 39 -7.61 -4.84 -2.86
N GLY A 40 -8.49 -5.80 -3.20
CA GLY A 40 -8.09 -7.10 -3.71
C GLY A 40 -8.00 -8.14 -2.60
N VAL A 41 -9.07 -8.29 -1.84
CA VAL A 41 -9.16 -9.14 -0.65
C VAL A 41 -8.96 -10.63 -0.95
N GLY A 42 -9.39 -11.09 -2.14
CA GLY A 42 -9.28 -12.49 -2.55
C GLY A 42 -9.99 -13.44 -1.57
N ASN A 43 -9.24 -14.31 -0.92
CA ASN A 43 -9.78 -15.28 0.04
C ASN A 43 -9.88 -14.78 1.49
N GLY A 44 -9.57 -13.50 1.75
CA GLY A 44 -9.72 -12.86 3.06
C GLY A 44 -8.52 -12.95 3.98
N GLY A 45 -7.48 -13.70 3.61
CA GLY A 45 -6.32 -13.91 4.49
C GLY A 45 -5.60 -12.62 4.89
N SER A 46 -5.50 -11.64 3.99
CA SER A 46 -4.93 -10.33 4.31
C SER A 46 -5.76 -9.61 5.38
N LEU A 47 -7.08 -9.61 5.27
CA LEU A 47 -7.97 -8.97 6.25
C LEU A 47 -7.85 -9.61 7.64
N GLU A 48 -7.72 -10.94 7.72
CA GLU A 48 -7.52 -11.65 8.98
C GLU A 48 -6.20 -11.23 9.63
N VAL A 49 -5.13 -11.13 8.83
CA VAL A 49 -3.83 -10.65 9.31
C VAL A 49 -3.95 -9.22 9.84
N TRP A 50 -4.56 -8.30 9.08
CA TRP A 50 -4.71 -6.91 9.49
C TRP A 50 -5.51 -6.77 10.78
N GLN A 51 -6.60 -7.51 10.94
CA GLN A 51 -7.40 -7.50 12.17
C GLN A 51 -6.61 -7.99 13.39
N GLU A 52 -5.68 -8.92 13.19
CA GLU A 52 -4.87 -9.48 14.28
C GLU A 52 -3.71 -8.57 14.70
N VAL A 53 -3.06 -7.90 13.74
CA VAL A 53 -1.78 -7.22 13.99
C VAL A 53 -1.88 -5.72 14.15
N LEU A 54 -2.93 -5.09 13.62
CA LEU A 54 -3.08 -3.64 13.75
C LEU A 54 -3.29 -3.22 15.22
N PRO A 55 -2.82 -2.03 15.60
CA PRO A 55 -3.04 -1.50 16.94
C PRO A 55 -4.52 -1.48 17.32
N GLU A 56 -4.81 -1.68 18.59
CA GLU A 56 -6.17 -1.59 19.14
C GLU A 56 -6.82 -0.26 18.77
N GLY A 57 -8.08 -0.30 18.35
CA GLY A 57 -8.83 0.86 17.84
C GLY A 57 -8.69 1.09 16.33
N SER A 58 -7.88 0.29 15.63
CA SER A 58 -7.85 0.30 14.16
C SER A 58 -9.12 -0.29 13.56
N THR A 59 -9.42 0.11 12.33
CA THR A 59 -10.51 -0.49 11.54
C THR A 59 -9.96 -0.97 10.19
N VAL A 60 -10.50 -2.09 9.72
CA VAL A 60 -10.16 -2.66 8.42
C VAL A 60 -11.42 -2.71 7.56
N THR A 61 -11.30 -2.29 6.32
CA THR A 61 -12.35 -2.42 5.30
C THR A 61 -11.73 -3.07 4.08
N GLY A 62 -12.33 -4.12 3.56
CA GLY A 62 -11.93 -4.78 2.32
C GLY A 62 -12.76 -4.30 1.14
N ILE A 63 -12.19 -4.35 -0.06
CA ILE A 63 -12.90 -4.23 -1.34
C ILE A 63 -12.46 -5.36 -2.25
N ASP A 64 -13.42 -6.02 -2.88
CA ASP A 64 -13.15 -7.00 -3.94
C ASP A 64 -14.29 -7.01 -4.96
N TRP A 65 -13.97 -7.33 -6.22
CA TRP A 65 -14.97 -7.48 -7.26
C TRP A 65 -15.70 -8.84 -7.22
N ASN A 66 -15.10 -9.82 -6.54
CA ASN A 66 -15.64 -11.18 -6.45
C ASN A 66 -16.73 -11.27 -5.38
N PRO A 67 -17.98 -11.55 -5.76
CA PRO A 67 -19.09 -11.62 -4.81
C PRO A 67 -18.96 -12.76 -3.78
N LEU A 68 -18.10 -13.74 -4.03
CA LEU A 68 -17.86 -14.82 -3.05
C LEU A 68 -17.20 -14.29 -1.77
N CYS A 69 -16.55 -13.13 -1.82
CA CYS A 69 -15.95 -12.50 -0.65
C CYS A 69 -17.00 -12.05 0.41
N GLU A 70 -18.27 -11.89 0.04
CA GLU A 70 -19.35 -11.65 1.02
C GLU A 70 -19.50 -12.78 2.05
N ASN A 71 -19.12 -14.00 1.68
CA ASN A 71 -19.25 -15.16 2.54
C ASN A 71 -18.11 -15.35 3.53
N LEU A 72 -17.10 -14.49 3.50
CA LEU A 72 -15.95 -14.58 4.39
C LEU A 72 -16.26 -14.20 5.85
N GLY A 73 -17.40 -13.54 6.10
CA GLY A 73 -17.72 -13.01 7.42
C GLY A 73 -16.83 -11.84 7.86
N LEU A 74 -16.13 -11.24 6.90
CA LEU A 74 -15.21 -10.12 7.06
C LEU A 74 -15.82 -8.82 6.49
N PRO A 75 -15.36 -7.63 6.89
CA PRO A 75 -15.90 -6.36 6.42
C PRO A 75 -15.47 -6.06 4.98
N VAL A 76 -16.07 -6.72 4.00
CA VAL A 76 -15.77 -6.58 2.57
C VAL A 76 -16.93 -5.89 1.85
N LEU A 77 -16.59 -4.91 1.00
CA LEU A 77 -17.50 -4.26 0.06
C LEU A 77 -17.26 -4.87 -1.33
N ILE A 78 -18.33 -5.31 -1.99
CA ILE A 78 -18.23 -5.94 -3.31
C ILE A 78 -18.49 -4.93 -4.40
N GLY A 79 -17.52 -4.79 -5.32
CA GLY A 79 -17.63 -3.92 -6.48
C GLY A 79 -16.34 -3.72 -7.24
N ASP A 80 -16.43 -2.99 -8.34
CA ASP A 80 -15.30 -2.71 -9.22
C ASP A 80 -14.57 -1.43 -8.76
N VAL A 81 -13.30 -1.56 -8.41
CA VAL A 81 -12.46 -0.43 -7.98
C VAL A 81 -12.15 0.56 -9.10
N THR A 82 -12.41 0.18 -10.35
CA THR A 82 -12.28 1.07 -11.52
C THR A 82 -13.54 1.89 -11.78
N ASP A 83 -14.68 1.54 -11.17
CA ASP A 83 -15.90 2.34 -11.19
C ASP A 83 -15.83 3.44 -10.13
N GLU A 84 -15.43 4.65 -10.56
CA GLU A 84 -15.29 5.79 -9.67
C GLU A 84 -16.60 6.15 -8.96
N SER A 85 -17.74 6.02 -9.65
CA SER A 85 -19.03 6.38 -9.08
C SER A 85 -19.42 5.45 -7.94
N TRP A 86 -19.26 4.15 -8.15
CA TRP A 86 -19.47 3.14 -7.12
C TRP A 86 -18.53 3.36 -5.93
N PHE A 87 -17.24 3.54 -6.20
CA PHE A 87 -16.22 3.72 -5.17
C PHE A 87 -16.53 4.95 -4.28
N ARG A 88 -16.90 6.07 -4.89
CA ARG A 88 -17.29 7.30 -4.18
C ARG A 88 -18.57 7.12 -3.35
N ASP A 89 -19.52 6.37 -3.85
CA ASP A 89 -20.78 6.15 -3.15
C ASP A 89 -20.60 5.25 -1.93
N VAL A 90 -19.89 4.12 -2.06
CA VAL A 90 -19.73 3.15 -0.95
C VAL A 90 -18.79 3.66 0.13
N LEU A 91 -17.82 4.50 -0.21
CA LEU A 91 -16.87 5.08 0.73
C LEU A 91 -17.20 6.52 1.12
N ARG A 92 -18.38 7.01 0.80
CA ARG A 92 -18.80 8.37 1.10
C ARG A 92 -18.56 8.74 2.57
N GLY A 93 -17.76 9.80 2.80
CA GLY A 93 -17.42 10.29 4.13
C GLY A 93 -16.42 9.43 4.90
N ARG A 94 -15.86 8.40 4.28
CA ARG A 94 -14.77 7.60 4.87
C ARG A 94 -13.42 8.13 4.41
N TRP A 95 -12.44 8.01 5.30
CA TRP A 95 -11.06 8.38 5.05
C TRP A 95 -10.15 7.32 5.65
N PHE A 96 -9.05 7.03 4.97
CA PHE A 96 -8.11 5.99 5.35
C PHE A 96 -6.74 6.58 5.63
N ASP A 97 -6.07 6.02 6.62
CA ASP A 97 -4.68 6.32 6.95
C ASP A 97 -3.74 5.45 6.12
N LEU A 98 -4.22 4.27 5.73
CA LEU A 98 -3.49 3.28 4.96
C LEU A 98 -4.41 2.63 3.93
N VAL A 99 -4.00 2.66 2.67
CA VAL A 99 -4.64 1.93 1.57
C VAL A 99 -3.64 0.96 0.98
N ILE A 100 -4.03 -0.30 0.87
CA ILE A 100 -3.24 -1.35 0.21
C ILE A 100 -3.98 -1.75 -1.06
N ASP A 101 -3.30 -1.74 -2.19
CA ASP A 101 -3.85 -2.16 -3.49
C ASP A 101 -3.00 -3.27 -4.09
N SER A 102 -3.59 -4.46 -4.16
CA SER A 102 -3.01 -5.65 -4.77
C SER A 102 -3.66 -6.02 -6.11
N THR A 103 -4.52 -5.14 -6.66
CA THR A 103 -5.27 -5.43 -7.89
C THR A 103 -4.51 -5.12 -9.18
N HIS A 104 -3.44 -4.33 -9.10
CA HIS A 104 -2.65 -3.87 -10.24
C HIS A 104 -3.45 -3.02 -11.25
N THR A 105 -4.56 -2.44 -10.85
CA THR A 105 -5.40 -1.62 -11.74
C THR A 105 -4.85 -0.22 -11.98
N MET A 106 -3.87 0.23 -11.18
CA MET A 106 -3.24 1.55 -11.30
C MET A 106 -4.25 2.71 -11.38
N THR A 107 -5.33 2.63 -10.62
CA THR A 107 -6.31 3.71 -10.56
C THR A 107 -5.95 4.75 -9.51
N ASN A 108 -6.20 6.03 -9.80
CA ASN A 108 -6.02 7.11 -8.82
C ASN A 108 -7.22 7.28 -7.87
N ILE A 109 -8.27 6.51 -8.06
CA ILE A 109 -9.51 6.63 -7.29
C ILE A 109 -9.26 6.49 -5.78
N PRO A 110 -8.52 5.46 -5.29
CA PRO A 110 -8.25 5.30 -3.87
C PRO A 110 -7.49 6.46 -3.25
N TRP A 111 -6.64 7.17 -4.03
CA TRP A 111 -5.87 8.31 -3.55
C TRP A 111 -6.73 9.42 -2.96
N ALA A 112 -7.91 9.66 -3.53
CA ALA A 112 -8.84 10.69 -3.05
C ALA A 112 -9.35 10.40 -1.62
N PHE A 113 -9.30 9.15 -1.16
CA PHE A 113 -9.78 8.71 0.15
C PHE A 113 -8.65 8.57 1.19
N ILE A 114 -7.41 8.85 0.81
CA ILE A 114 -6.27 8.84 1.74
C ILE A 114 -6.18 10.18 2.45
N ARG A 115 -6.07 10.15 3.77
CA ARG A 115 -5.84 11.35 4.59
C ARG A 115 -4.49 11.99 4.27
N PRO A 116 -4.36 13.31 4.46
CA PRO A 116 -3.04 13.93 4.50
C PRO A 116 -2.11 13.25 5.52
N GLY A 117 -0.94 12.80 5.07
CA GLY A 117 0.00 11.99 5.85
C GLY A 117 -0.29 10.48 5.84
N GLY A 118 -1.37 10.06 5.18
CA GLY A 118 -1.66 8.65 4.94
C GLY A 118 -0.82 8.07 3.80
N ARG A 119 -0.97 6.76 3.57
CA ARG A 119 -0.12 6.02 2.62
C ARG A 119 -0.95 5.16 1.68
N LEU A 120 -0.49 5.11 0.43
CA LEU A 120 -0.89 4.10 -0.55
C LEU A 120 0.24 3.08 -0.66
N ILE A 121 -0.08 1.81 -0.47
CA ILE A 121 0.84 0.69 -0.69
C ILE A 121 0.35 -0.09 -1.89
N LEU A 122 1.20 -0.18 -2.90
CA LEU A 122 0.96 -0.95 -4.11
C LEU A 122 1.74 -2.25 -4.01
N GLU A 123 1.04 -3.39 -4.07
CA GLU A 123 1.64 -4.72 -3.98
C GLU A 123 1.74 -5.40 -5.33
N GLY A 124 2.75 -6.27 -5.49
CA GLY A 124 2.90 -7.13 -6.67
C GLY A 124 3.49 -6.44 -7.89
N TYR A 125 3.89 -5.19 -7.78
CA TYR A 125 4.43 -4.41 -8.89
C TYR A 125 5.86 -4.85 -9.25
N ASP A 126 6.13 -4.94 -10.55
CA ASP A 126 7.48 -5.20 -11.04
C ASP A 126 8.31 -3.91 -11.19
N VAL A 127 9.61 -4.08 -11.44
CA VAL A 127 10.57 -2.96 -11.51
C VAL A 127 10.27 -2.03 -12.69
N ASP A 128 9.74 -2.55 -13.80
CA ASP A 128 9.48 -1.74 -14.99
C ASP A 128 8.30 -0.79 -14.77
N LEU A 129 7.26 -1.29 -14.10
CA LEU A 129 6.10 -0.49 -13.72
C LEU A 129 6.47 0.62 -12.72
N VAL A 130 7.32 0.26 -11.74
CA VAL A 130 7.84 1.21 -10.75
C VAL A 130 8.73 2.27 -11.41
N SER A 131 9.54 1.88 -12.39
CA SER A 131 10.39 2.82 -13.15
C SER A 131 9.55 3.82 -13.94
N GLY A 132 8.45 3.37 -14.54
CA GLY A 132 7.46 4.23 -15.19
C GLY A 132 6.87 5.23 -14.21
N LEU A 133 6.36 4.76 -13.07
CA LEU A 133 5.80 5.61 -12.02
C LEU A 133 6.81 6.69 -11.55
N ILE A 134 8.05 6.29 -11.25
CA ILE A 134 9.09 7.24 -10.82
C ILE A 134 9.40 8.24 -11.93
N SER A 135 9.47 7.81 -13.19
CA SER A 135 9.70 8.69 -14.33
C SER A 135 8.58 9.72 -14.49
N ASP A 136 7.32 9.28 -14.37
CA ASP A 136 6.15 10.15 -14.45
C ASP A 136 6.12 11.16 -13.31
N LEU A 137 6.42 10.72 -12.09
CA LEU A 137 6.54 11.61 -10.92
C LEU A 137 7.68 12.61 -11.05
N ALA A 138 8.79 12.25 -11.71
CA ALA A 138 9.95 13.13 -11.90
C ALA A 138 9.79 14.10 -13.07
N SER A 139 8.93 13.81 -14.04
CA SER A 139 8.77 14.60 -15.26
C SER A 139 7.63 15.61 -15.21
N ASP A 140 6.85 15.63 -14.15
CA ASP A 140 5.63 16.45 -13.97
C ASP A 140 4.65 16.33 -15.16
N LYS A 141 4.73 15.20 -15.86
CA LYS A 141 3.85 14.88 -16.98
C LYS A 141 2.75 13.96 -16.51
N ASP A 142 1.52 14.32 -16.78
CA ASP A 142 0.28 13.52 -16.69
C ASP A 142 0.38 12.28 -15.79
N SER A 143 0.97 12.46 -14.59
CA SER A 143 1.05 11.40 -13.59
C SER A 143 -0.36 10.98 -13.20
N TRP A 144 -0.59 9.68 -13.08
CA TRP A 144 -1.86 9.15 -12.58
C TRP A 144 -2.16 9.56 -11.12
N LEU A 145 -1.15 10.04 -10.38
CA LEU A 145 -1.30 10.70 -9.09
C LEU A 145 -0.87 12.17 -9.17
N PRO A 146 -1.54 13.07 -8.44
CA PRO A 146 -1.14 14.47 -8.36
C PRO A 146 0.20 14.59 -7.62
N THR A 147 1.25 14.95 -8.36
CA THR A 147 2.63 14.99 -7.85
C THR A 147 2.80 15.95 -6.68
N GLU A 148 2.07 17.06 -6.70
CA GLU A 148 2.06 18.06 -5.63
C GLU A 148 1.50 17.55 -4.31
N GLU A 149 0.71 16.46 -4.35
CA GLU A 149 0.17 15.80 -3.17
C GLU A 149 1.09 14.71 -2.61
N ILE A 150 2.18 14.36 -3.30
CA ILE A 150 3.11 13.33 -2.87
C ILE A 150 4.18 13.93 -1.97
N MET A 151 4.40 13.29 -0.83
CA MET A 151 5.47 13.62 0.10
C MET A 151 6.69 12.73 -0.07
N ARG A 152 6.47 11.44 -0.23
CA ARG A 152 7.53 10.45 -0.30
C ARG A 152 7.10 9.24 -1.12
N VAL A 153 8.04 8.70 -1.87
CA VAL A 153 7.91 7.37 -2.51
C VAL A 153 9.03 6.48 -2.00
N THR A 154 8.67 5.33 -1.46
CA THR A 154 9.62 4.30 -1.03
C THR A 154 9.39 3.04 -1.86
N VAL A 155 10.44 2.54 -2.46
CA VAL A 155 10.37 1.35 -3.33
C VAL A 155 11.05 0.18 -2.65
N TYR A 156 10.30 -0.88 -2.49
CA TYR A 156 10.77 -2.21 -2.10
C TYR A 156 10.59 -3.17 -3.26
N PRO A 157 11.24 -4.33 -3.29
CA PRO A 157 10.90 -5.35 -4.29
C PRO A 157 9.42 -5.71 -4.20
N LYS A 158 8.70 -5.54 -5.32
CA LYS A 158 7.25 -5.81 -5.45
C LYS A 158 6.32 -4.98 -4.56
N VAL A 159 6.84 -3.97 -3.86
CA VAL A 159 6.01 -3.07 -3.04
C VAL A 159 6.46 -1.63 -3.25
N VAL A 160 5.51 -0.75 -3.53
CA VAL A 160 5.73 0.69 -3.58
C VAL A 160 4.87 1.36 -2.52
N VAL A 161 5.49 2.20 -1.70
CA VAL A 161 4.80 2.98 -0.68
C VAL A 161 4.82 4.45 -1.08
N ILE A 162 3.65 5.04 -1.25
CA ILE A 162 3.48 6.45 -1.62
C ILE A 162 2.80 7.16 -0.46
N GLU A 163 3.51 8.09 0.16
CA GLU A 163 2.99 8.89 1.27
C GLU A 163 2.36 10.18 0.76
N LYS A 164 1.12 10.40 1.17
CA LYS A 164 0.39 11.63 0.84
C LYS A 164 0.91 12.80 1.67
N ARG A 165 1.13 13.95 1.03
CA ARG A 165 1.60 15.16 1.69
C ARG A 165 0.65 15.58 2.82
N ASN A 166 1.24 15.85 3.97
CA ASN A 166 0.55 16.56 5.03
C ASN A 166 0.86 18.06 4.87
N PRO A 167 -0.12 18.93 4.62
CA PRO A 167 0.13 20.36 4.40
C PRO A 167 0.74 21.08 5.61
N ARG A 168 0.79 20.43 6.77
CA ARG A 168 1.46 20.93 7.98
C ARG A 168 2.95 20.61 8.05
N VAL A 169 3.46 19.83 7.10
CA VAL A 169 4.88 19.43 7.04
C VAL A 169 5.54 20.06 5.83
N ILE A 170 6.74 20.60 6.00
CA ILE A 170 7.52 21.19 4.90
C ILE A 170 7.80 20.10 3.85
N PRO A 171 7.48 20.34 2.58
CA PRO A 171 7.59 19.32 1.55
C PRO A 171 9.05 19.00 1.21
N TYR A 172 9.41 17.76 1.25
CA TYR A 172 10.55 17.19 0.54
C TYR A 172 10.16 15.79 0.09
N VAL A 173 10.57 15.41 -1.12
CA VAL A 173 10.37 14.06 -1.62
C VAL A 173 11.66 13.28 -1.40
N ASP A 174 11.64 12.31 -0.50
CA ASP A 174 12.71 11.34 -0.36
C ASP A 174 12.35 10.11 -1.22
N VAL A 175 13.07 9.91 -2.31
CA VAL A 175 13.01 8.66 -3.06
C VAL A 175 14.06 7.72 -2.49
N MET A 176 13.64 6.74 -1.72
CA MET A 176 14.53 5.68 -1.26
C MET A 176 14.47 4.52 -2.24
N VAL A 177 15.52 4.36 -3.03
CA VAL A 177 15.69 3.20 -3.89
C VAL A 177 16.66 2.26 -3.19
N GLY A 178 16.13 1.16 -2.66
CA GLY A 178 16.97 0.09 -2.13
C GLY A 178 17.67 -0.64 -3.28
N ASN A 179 18.98 -0.83 -3.16
CA ASN A 179 19.72 -1.64 -4.12
C ASN A 179 19.48 -3.13 -3.77
N PHE A 180 18.65 -3.78 -4.55
CA PHE A 180 18.17 -5.15 -4.31
C PHE A 180 18.91 -6.21 -5.15
N ALA A 181 20.16 -5.94 -5.46
CA ALA A 181 21.00 -6.95 -6.05
C ALA A 181 21.29 -8.04 -4.99
N ASP A 182 20.65 -9.17 -5.19
CA ASP A 182 20.93 -10.44 -4.52
C ASP A 182 20.36 -10.66 -3.10
N VAL A 183 19.15 -11.18 -3.04
CA VAL A 183 18.50 -11.65 -1.81
C VAL A 183 18.98 -13.07 -1.39
N THR A 184 20.11 -13.52 -1.87
CA THR A 184 20.68 -14.82 -1.50
C THR A 184 21.80 -14.77 -0.44
N GLY A 185 22.13 -13.57 0.10
CA GLY A 185 23.19 -13.41 1.10
C GLY A 185 22.81 -12.40 2.20
N GLU A 186 22.99 -12.80 3.44
CA GLU A 186 22.61 -12.09 4.67
C GLU A 186 23.31 -10.74 4.92
N GLU A 187 24.15 -10.21 4.02
CA GLU A 187 25.00 -9.04 4.30
C GLU A 187 24.79 -7.79 3.44
N SER A 188 23.86 -7.74 2.49
CA SER A 188 23.79 -6.61 1.54
C SER A 188 22.82 -5.48 1.85
N LEU A 189 22.18 -5.48 3.01
CA LEU A 189 21.19 -4.45 3.40
C LEU A 189 21.79 -3.11 3.87
N ILE A 190 23.11 -2.92 3.86
CA ILE A 190 23.78 -1.78 4.50
C ILE A 190 24.02 -0.58 3.56
N ASN A 191 23.83 -0.69 2.26
CA ASN A 191 24.07 0.41 1.32
C ASN A 191 22.80 0.87 0.58
N SER A 192 21.80 1.30 1.31
CA SER A 192 20.70 2.06 0.72
C SER A 192 21.15 3.50 0.49
N GLY A 193 21.53 3.83 -0.73
CA GLY A 193 21.77 5.21 -1.12
C GLY A 193 20.46 5.99 -1.12
N VAL A 194 20.28 6.88 -0.15
CA VAL A 194 19.18 7.86 -0.16
C VAL A 194 19.50 8.92 -1.21
N LYS A 195 18.77 8.92 -2.32
CA LYS A 195 18.78 10.07 -3.25
C LYS A 195 17.65 11.02 -2.85
N ARG A 196 18.00 12.22 -2.40
CA ARG A 196 17.03 13.30 -2.21
C ARG A 196 16.81 14.00 -3.54
N VAL A 197 15.56 13.98 -3.99
CA VAL A 197 15.12 14.86 -5.07
C VAL A 197 14.32 15.98 -4.41
N ILE A 198 14.85 17.21 -4.50
CA ILE A 198 14.12 18.41 -4.07
C ILE A 198 13.25 18.84 -5.26
N VAL A 199 11.97 18.87 -5.10
CA VAL A 199 10.98 19.33 -6.09
C VAL A 199 10.55 20.75 -5.73
#